data_c75c7d101b792cc3f5e14a5e7fd638f9
#
_entry.id   c75c7d101b792cc3f5e14a5e7fd638f9
#
_cell.length_a   1.000
_cell.length_b   1.000
_cell.length_c   1.000
_cell.angle_alpha   90.00
_cell.angle_beta   90.00
_cell.angle_gamma   90.00
#
_symmetry.space_group_name_H-M   'P 1'
#
loop_
_entity.id
_entity.type
_entity.pdbx_description
1 polymer ?
#
loop_
_entity_poly.entity_id
_entity_poly.type
_entity_poly.pdbx_seq_one_letter_code
_entity_poly.pdbx_strand_id
1 'polypeptide(L)'
;MTSAWTFAGESPSPVSPGGPIASGGPVTLVEESSFCLSGRGGDIHPGTVQGLFVLDTRLISCLELTLDGVSPEPLAVSTEQPFAASFVARVRRPDQASPYESPLLVIRRRYVGSGMRDDVAIRNHNRYAVSVRMRLDVHADFADLFAVKEGRSADQLATHDVRVDGFALILAQTNTHGLKRTATVRFAGAPTLDTGGATWDITVPAGGEWATCLDVSLRLGERAIPARYTCGQPVAESAAYHRIEAWRRSVPMLDTDDTALQEAVERSLEDLGSLRLFDPEDASRVSVAAGAPWFMAVFGRDSLITAYMSLIADPDLALGVLQTLARFQGTKVDQLTEEEPGRILHEMRFGSATTDALRGAEIYYGTVDA
;
A
#
# COMPACT_ATOMS: atom_id res chain seq x y z
N MET A 1 -29.98 -28.04 -4.63
CA MET A 1 -30.07 -27.28 -3.36
C MET A 1 -29.18 -26.06 -3.53
N THR A 2 -29.78 -24.94 -3.85
CA THR A 2 -29.11 -23.66 -4.12
C THR A 2 -28.72 -23.02 -2.80
N SER A 3 -27.42 -22.96 -2.53
CA SER A 3 -26.85 -22.19 -1.42
C SER A 3 -26.84 -20.72 -1.83
N ALA A 4 -27.74 -19.94 -1.27
CA ALA A 4 -27.76 -18.49 -1.43
C ALA A 4 -26.55 -17.88 -0.67
N TRP A 5 -25.74 -17.11 -1.37
CA TRP A 5 -24.73 -16.27 -0.76
C TRP A 5 -25.41 -15.12 -0.01
N THR A 6 -25.43 -15.21 1.31
CA THR A 6 -25.80 -14.09 2.16
C THR A 6 -24.57 -13.22 2.38
N PHE A 7 -24.61 -11.98 1.91
CA PHE A 7 -23.69 -10.94 2.34
C PHE A 7 -23.89 -10.75 3.85
N ALA A 8 -22.92 -11.19 4.65
CA ALA A 8 -22.90 -10.85 6.06
C ALA A 8 -22.67 -9.34 6.15
N GLY A 9 -23.69 -8.63 6.69
CA GLY A 9 -23.57 -7.22 7.01
C GLY A 9 -22.36 -7.01 7.93
N GLU A 10 -21.58 -5.99 7.64
CA GLU A 10 -20.45 -5.55 8.45
C GLU A 10 -20.91 -5.26 9.87
N SER A 11 -20.63 -6.18 10.78
CA SER A 11 -20.59 -5.83 12.19
C SER A 11 -19.28 -5.12 12.45
N PRO A 12 -19.27 -3.90 12.97
CA PRO A 12 -18.02 -3.24 13.32
C PRO A 12 -17.29 -4.08 14.37
N SER A 13 -16.06 -4.44 14.09
CA SER A 13 -15.17 -5.08 15.07
C SER A 13 -15.13 -4.25 16.34
N PRO A 14 -15.15 -4.86 17.54
CA PRO A 14 -15.12 -4.12 18.78
C PRO A 14 -13.80 -3.34 18.88
N VAL A 15 -13.91 -2.01 18.82
CA VAL A 15 -12.81 -1.09 19.10
C VAL A 15 -12.48 -1.22 20.58
N SER A 16 -11.26 -1.63 20.91
CA SER A 16 -10.75 -1.61 22.28
C SER A 16 -10.84 -0.19 22.85
N PRO A 17 -11.42 0.02 24.03
CA PRO A 17 -11.54 1.34 24.62
C PRO A 17 -10.20 1.75 25.24
N GLY A 18 -9.58 2.80 24.73
CA GLY A 18 -8.44 3.41 25.41
C GLY A 18 -7.39 4.10 24.55
N GLY A 19 -7.79 4.97 23.60
CA GLY A 19 -6.88 5.91 22.97
C GLY A 19 -7.62 7.18 22.56
N PRO A 20 -7.02 8.38 22.68
CA PRO A 20 -7.70 9.61 22.28
C PRO A 20 -7.91 9.62 20.77
N ILE A 21 -9.14 9.81 20.44
CA ILE A 21 -9.83 10.21 19.20
C ILE A 21 -8.91 10.55 18.02
N ALA A 22 -8.59 9.54 17.20
CA ALA A 22 -8.35 9.75 15.79
C ALA A 22 -9.58 9.19 15.04
N SER A 23 -10.61 9.99 14.93
CA SER A 23 -11.79 9.69 14.11
C SER A 23 -11.42 9.73 12.63
N GLY A 24 -10.96 8.61 12.10
CA GLY A 24 -10.63 8.41 10.69
C GLY A 24 -10.09 7.01 10.50
N GLY A 25 -10.54 6.32 9.45
CA GLY A 25 -10.09 4.99 9.06
C GLY A 25 -8.58 4.92 8.76
N PRO A 26 -8.09 3.75 8.37
CA PRO A 26 -6.70 3.58 7.94
C PRO A 26 -6.39 4.48 6.74
N VAL A 27 -5.13 4.89 6.64
CA VAL A 27 -4.61 5.61 5.46
C VAL A 27 -4.28 4.58 4.40
N THR A 28 -4.87 4.76 3.21
CA THR A 28 -4.66 3.90 2.04
C THR A 28 -3.83 4.66 1.02
N LEU A 29 -2.70 4.10 0.63
CA LEU A 29 -1.87 4.59 -0.48
C LEU A 29 -1.84 3.54 -1.57
N VAL A 30 -1.96 3.95 -2.83
CA VAL A 30 -2.12 3.05 -3.98
C VAL A 30 -1.23 3.48 -5.14
N GLU A 31 -0.58 2.52 -5.77
CA GLU A 31 0.10 2.67 -7.05
C GLU A 31 0.08 1.34 -7.82
N GLU A 32 -0.67 1.30 -8.91
CA GLU A 32 -0.90 0.08 -9.72
C GLU A 32 -1.37 -1.11 -8.82
N SER A 33 -0.69 -2.27 -8.91
CA SER A 33 -0.97 -3.47 -8.10
C SER A 33 -0.32 -3.44 -6.70
N SER A 34 0.09 -2.27 -6.23
CA SER A 34 0.71 -2.08 -4.92
C SER A 34 -0.11 -1.13 -4.07
N PHE A 35 -0.28 -1.46 -2.80
CA PHE A 35 -0.94 -0.56 -1.86
C PHE A 35 -0.39 -0.73 -0.44
N CYS A 36 -0.57 0.30 0.37
CA CYS A 36 -0.22 0.27 1.79
C CYS A 36 -1.40 0.74 2.62
N LEU A 37 -1.78 -0.07 3.60
CA LEU A 37 -2.73 0.29 4.65
C LEU A 37 -1.96 0.54 5.93
N SER A 38 -2.11 1.71 6.53
CA SER A 38 -1.44 2.06 7.78
C SER A 38 -2.34 2.87 8.70
N GLY A 39 -1.95 2.96 9.97
CA GLY A 39 -2.54 3.89 10.91
C GLY A 39 -2.23 5.34 10.54
N ARG A 40 -2.88 6.29 11.22
CA ARG A 40 -2.71 7.74 10.99
C ARG A 40 -1.34 8.28 11.46
N GLY A 41 -0.54 7.50 12.19
CA GLY A 41 0.86 7.78 12.52
C GLY A 41 1.84 7.25 11.48
N GLY A 42 1.34 6.51 10.49
CA GLY A 42 2.16 5.81 9.51
C GLY A 42 2.59 4.41 9.96
N ASP A 43 2.24 3.97 11.16
CA ASP A 43 2.55 2.62 11.62
C ASP A 43 1.65 1.58 10.94
N ILE A 44 2.23 0.41 10.70
CA ILE A 44 1.55 -0.80 10.27
C ILE A 44 1.50 -1.70 11.50
N HIS A 45 0.30 -1.86 12.08
CA HIS A 45 0.12 -2.62 13.31
C HIS A 45 -0.09 -4.11 13.01
N PRO A 46 0.65 -5.00 13.70
CA PRO A 46 0.46 -6.44 13.57
C PRO A 46 -0.94 -6.84 14.07
N GLY A 47 -1.45 -7.96 13.59
CA GLY A 47 -2.78 -8.43 14.00
C GLY A 47 -3.95 -7.71 13.33
N THR A 48 -3.70 -6.81 12.39
CA THR A 48 -4.70 -6.04 11.67
C THR A 48 -4.69 -6.37 10.17
N VAL A 49 -5.57 -5.74 9.42
CA VAL A 49 -5.57 -5.78 7.94
C VAL A 49 -4.52 -4.85 7.33
N GLN A 50 -3.80 -4.10 8.16
CA GLN A 50 -2.75 -3.20 7.70
C GLN A 50 -1.56 -3.96 7.10
N GLY A 51 -0.83 -3.30 6.22
CA GLY A 51 0.35 -3.88 5.57
C GLY A 51 0.78 -3.13 4.33
N LEU A 52 1.96 -3.48 3.86
CA LEU A 52 2.39 -3.19 2.49
C LEU A 52 2.11 -4.40 1.63
N PHE A 53 1.29 -4.22 0.60
CA PHE A 53 0.93 -5.26 -0.35
C PHE A 53 1.53 -4.97 -1.72
N VAL A 54 2.12 -5.99 -2.32
CA VAL A 54 2.62 -5.95 -3.70
C VAL A 54 2.25 -7.27 -4.37
N LEU A 55 1.61 -7.19 -5.53
CA LEU A 55 1.14 -8.37 -6.26
C LEU A 55 0.36 -9.33 -5.35
N ASP A 56 -0.66 -8.81 -4.67
CA ASP A 56 -1.56 -9.54 -3.78
C ASP A 56 -0.90 -10.25 -2.57
N THR A 57 0.36 -9.93 -2.28
CA THR A 57 1.10 -10.48 -1.15
C THR A 57 1.43 -9.40 -0.13
N ARG A 58 1.14 -9.62 1.14
CA ARG A 58 1.54 -8.73 2.22
C ARG A 58 3.03 -8.89 2.52
N LEU A 59 3.85 -7.91 2.09
CA LEU A 59 5.30 -7.93 2.28
C LEU A 59 5.72 -7.50 3.67
N ILE A 60 5.03 -6.48 4.22
CA ILE A 60 5.27 -5.95 5.57
C ILE A 60 3.96 -6.06 6.32
N SER A 61 3.96 -6.80 7.40
CA SER A 61 2.84 -7.00 8.31
C SER A 61 2.96 -6.20 9.61
N CYS A 62 4.18 -5.67 9.89
CA CYS A 62 4.46 -4.78 11.00
C CYS A 62 5.53 -3.77 10.59
N LEU A 63 5.27 -2.49 10.87
CA LEU A 63 6.24 -1.40 10.80
C LEU A 63 5.86 -0.37 11.87
N GLU A 64 6.46 -0.48 13.05
CA GLU A 64 6.14 0.37 14.19
C GLU A 64 7.35 1.20 14.62
N LEU A 65 7.14 2.51 14.80
CA LEU A 65 8.16 3.46 15.23
C LEU A 65 7.99 3.81 16.69
N THR A 66 9.08 3.72 17.45
CA THR A 66 9.13 4.21 18.82
C THR A 66 10.32 5.14 19.05
N LEU A 67 10.16 6.10 19.95
CA LEU A 67 11.23 6.93 20.50
C LEU A 67 11.35 6.69 22.00
N ASP A 68 12.51 6.21 22.46
CA ASP A 68 12.74 5.77 23.84
C ASP A 68 11.67 4.78 24.34
N GLY A 69 11.19 3.91 23.44
CA GLY A 69 10.13 2.92 23.69
C GLY A 69 8.71 3.48 23.72
N VAL A 70 8.51 4.77 23.40
CA VAL A 70 7.19 5.41 23.34
C VAL A 70 6.75 5.59 21.90
N SER A 71 5.56 5.12 21.54
CA SER A 71 4.96 5.35 20.22
C SER A 71 4.53 6.81 20.08
N PRO A 72 4.86 7.48 18.95
CA PRO A 72 4.43 8.83 18.69
C PRO A 72 2.89 8.93 18.56
N GLU A 73 2.31 9.99 19.12
CA GLU A 73 0.88 10.29 19.03
C GLU A 73 0.59 11.01 17.70
N PRO A 74 -0.28 10.47 16.81
CA PRO A 74 -0.64 11.11 15.55
C PRO A 74 -1.29 12.48 15.76
N LEU A 75 -0.85 13.48 14.99
CA LEU A 75 -1.43 14.82 14.96
C LEU A 75 -2.15 15.12 13.66
N ALA A 76 -1.51 14.80 12.53
CA ALA A 76 -2.04 15.09 11.21
C ALA A 76 -1.56 14.06 10.19
N VAL A 77 -2.35 13.89 9.14
CA VAL A 77 -1.98 13.18 7.92
C VAL A 77 -2.42 14.01 6.72
N SER A 78 -1.55 14.09 5.72
CA SER A 78 -1.84 14.72 4.43
C SER A 78 -1.53 13.71 3.33
N THR A 79 -2.49 13.51 2.42
CA THR A 79 -2.33 12.67 1.23
C THR A 79 -2.29 13.58 0.01
N GLU A 80 -1.09 13.98 -0.41
CA GLU A 80 -0.88 14.89 -1.55
C GLU A 80 -0.98 14.17 -2.89
N GLN A 81 -0.67 12.88 -2.89
CA GLN A 81 -0.73 12.00 -4.04
C GLN A 81 -1.38 10.66 -3.62
N PRO A 82 -2.03 9.94 -4.53
CA PRO A 82 -2.61 8.62 -4.22
C PRO A 82 -1.59 7.62 -3.68
N PHE A 83 -0.33 7.75 -4.10
CA PHE A 83 0.79 6.89 -3.72
C PHE A 83 1.66 7.47 -2.60
N ALA A 84 1.34 8.65 -2.06
CA ALA A 84 2.17 9.33 -1.08
C ALA A 84 1.37 10.00 0.05
N ALA A 85 1.89 9.89 1.27
CA ALA A 85 1.36 10.59 2.44
C ALA A 85 2.46 11.14 3.33
N SER A 86 2.15 12.26 3.98
CA SER A 86 2.91 12.84 5.09
C SER A 86 2.16 12.63 6.40
N PHE A 87 2.82 12.01 7.36
CA PHE A 87 2.31 11.77 8.70
C PHE A 87 3.07 12.66 9.68
N VAL A 88 2.37 13.38 10.52
CA VAL A 88 2.95 14.20 11.59
C VAL A 88 2.48 13.65 12.93
N ALA A 89 3.42 13.35 13.80
CA ALA A 89 3.14 12.85 15.15
C ALA A 89 4.01 13.59 16.17
N ARG A 90 3.59 13.57 17.43
CA ARG A 90 4.37 14.10 18.56
C ARG A 90 4.75 12.99 19.51
N VAL A 91 5.85 13.22 20.24
CA VAL A 91 6.28 12.30 21.30
C VAL A 91 6.02 12.95 22.64
N ARG A 92 5.22 12.30 23.49
CA ARG A 92 5.04 12.69 24.87
C ARG A 92 6.01 11.91 25.74
N ARG A 93 6.90 12.63 26.43
CA ARG A 93 7.81 12.02 27.39
C ARG A 93 7.18 12.08 28.81
N PRO A 94 7.32 11.01 29.61
CA PRO A 94 6.73 10.96 30.93
C PRO A 94 7.27 12.02 31.94
N ASP A 95 8.49 12.53 31.66
CA ASP A 95 9.21 13.53 32.46
C ASP A 95 8.87 14.98 32.09
N GLN A 96 7.96 15.21 31.15
CA GLN A 96 7.58 16.57 30.71
C GLN A 96 6.62 17.23 31.72
N ALA A 97 6.97 18.47 32.13
CA ALA A 97 6.22 19.25 33.08
C ALA A 97 4.82 19.69 32.59
N SER A 98 4.61 19.72 31.29
CA SER A 98 3.33 20.11 30.65
C SER A 98 2.86 19.07 29.67
N PRO A 99 1.62 18.56 29.78
CA PRO A 99 1.04 17.64 28.83
C PRO A 99 0.76 18.28 27.45
N TYR A 100 0.87 19.60 27.35
CA TYR A 100 0.62 20.36 26.12
C TYR A 100 1.90 20.68 25.34
N GLU A 101 3.08 20.49 25.93
CA GLU A 101 4.35 20.67 25.26
C GLU A 101 4.76 19.40 24.53
N SER A 102 5.09 19.52 23.26
CA SER A 102 5.62 18.42 22.43
C SER A 102 6.86 18.92 21.72
N PRO A 103 8.02 18.85 22.40
CA PRO A 103 9.24 19.41 21.87
C PRO A 103 9.83 18.60 20.72
N LEU A 104 9.39 17.35 20.54
CA LEU A 104 9.82 16.49 19.44
C LEU A 104 8.63 16.16 18.54
N LEU A 105 8.77 16.47 17.26
CA LEU A 105 7.85 16.02 16.21
C LEU A 105 8.52 14.95 15.36
N VAL A 106 7.76 13.91 15.04
CA VAL A 106 8.12 12.89 14.05
C VAL A 106 7.34 13.20 12.79
N ILE A 107 8.05 13.34 11.69
CA ILE A 107 7.46 13.55 10.36
C ILE A 107 7.88 12.37 9.50
N ARG A 108 6.90 11.61 9.00
CA ARG A 108 7.14 10.52 8.07
C ARG A 108 6.56 10.88 6.71
N ARG A 109 7.29 10.59 5.64
CA ARG A 109 6.78 10.71 4.27
C ARG A 109 6.92 9.37 3.59
N ARG A 110 5.77 8.75 3.31
CA ARG A 110 5.69 7.43 2.69
C ARG A 110 5.35 7.53 1.23
N TYR A 111 6.02 6.70 0.41
CA TYR A 111 5.79 6.55 -1.02
C TYR A 111 5.65 5.06 -1.33
N VAL A 112 4.57 4.69 -2.01
CA VAL A 112 4.24 3.30 -2.36
C VAL A 112 4.35 3.11 -3.87
N GLY A 113 4.98 2.00 -4.30
CA GLY A 113 5.12 1.64 -5.71
C GLY A 113 6.07 0.47 -5.92
N SER A 114 5.54 -0.71 -6.26
CA SER A 114 6.27 -2.00 -6.34
C SER A 114 7.13 -2.32 -5.11
N GLY A 115 6.81 -1.68 -4.01
CA GLY A 115 7.51 -1.62 -2.73
C GLY A 115 7.12 -0.35 -2.01
N MET A 116 8.02 0.14 -1.14
CA MET A 116 7.75 1.34 -0.32
C MET A 116 9.06 2.05 -0.01
N ARG A 117 9.00 3.37 0.09
CA ARG A 117 10.00 4.22 0.75
C ARG A 117 9.32 4.96 1.89
N ASP A 118 10.01 5.08 3.03
CA ASP A 118 9.55 5.84 4.19
C ASP A 118 10.69 6.76 4.66
N ASP A 119 10.55 8.07 4.47
CA ASP A 119 11.47 9.08 4.99
C ASP A 119 11.00 9.47 6.38
N VAL A 120 11.89 9.41 7.36
CA VAL A 120 11.59 9.73 8.76
C VAL A 120 12.46 10.89 9.21
N ALA A 121 11.84 11.96 9.68
CA ALA A 121 12.52 13.11 10.26
C ALA A 121 12.03 13.33 11.70
N ILE A 122 12.97 13.68 12.59
CA ILE A 122 12.69 14.06 13.96
C ILE A 122 13.11 15.51 14.15
N ARG A 123 12.15 16.40 14.42
CA ARG A 123 12.37 17.83 14.67
C ARG A 123 12.35 18.10 16.16
N ASN A 124 13.37 18.83 16.60
CA ASN A 124 13.51 19.26 18.00
C ASN A 124 13.17 20.76 18.13
N HIS A 125 12.08 21.07 18.79
CA HIS A 125 11.66 22.45 19.09
C HIS A 125 12.16 22.97 20.44
N ASN A 126 12.97 22.20 21.17
CA ASN A 126 13.64 22.67 22.38
C ASN A 126 14.77 23.65 22.06
N ARG A 127 15.15 24.43 23.07
CA ARG A 127 16.33 25.33 23.05
C ARG A 127 17.64 24.59 23.35
N TYR A 128 17.60 23.27 23.54
CA TYR A 128 18.74 22.40 23.83
C TYR A 128 18.69 21.15 22.96
N ALA A 129 19.85 20.52 22.78
CA ALA A 129 19.92 19.25 22.05
C ALA A 129 19.25 18.13 22.86
N VAL A 130 18.59 17.20 22.16
CA VAL A 130 17.90 16.06 22.78
C VAL A 130 18.46 14.77 22.20
N SER A 131 18.93 13.87 23.07
CA SER A 131 19.31 12.51 22.68
C SER A 131 18.13 11.58 22.86
N VAL A 132 17.85 10.75 21.84
CA VAL A 132 16.76 9.77 21.85
C VAL A 132 17.21 8.50 21.12
N ARG A 133 16.64 7.39 21.51
CA ARG A 133 16.75 6.12 20.80
C ARG A 133 15.52 5.92 19.95
N MET A 134 15.69 5.95 18.62
CA MET A 134 14.63 5.58 17.67
C MET A 134 14.74 4.11 17.33
N ARG A 135 13.62 3.40 17.37
CA ARG A 135 13.49 2.02 16.89
C ARG A 135 12.37 1.92 15.85
N LEU A 136 12.63 1.14 14.81
CA LEU A 136 11.65 0.65 13.86
C LEU A 136 11.59 -0.87 13.95
N ASP A 137 10.46 -1.41 14.41
CA ASP A 137 10.17 -2.83 14.38
C ASP A 137 9.59 -3.19 13.01
N VAL A 138 10.11 -4.27 12.39
CA VAL A 138 9.76 -4.65 11.02
C VAL A 138 9.56 -6.16 10.94
N HIS A 139 8.35 -6.57 10.49
CA HIS A 139 8.03 -7.98 10.27
C HIS A 139 7.31 -8.17 8.93
N ALA A 140 7.39 -9.39 8.40
CA ALA A 140 6.71 -9.85 7.20
C ALA A 140 6.04 -11.19 7.49
N ASP A 141 4.86 -11.43 6.94
CA ASP A 141 4.17 -12.72 7.01
C ASP A 141 3.94 -13.35 5.63
N PHE A 142 4.14 -12.58 4.58
CA PHE A 142 3.88 -12.97 3.19
C PHE A 142 2.48 -13.56 2.98
N ALA A 143 1.53 -13.13 3.82
CA ALA A 143 0.17 -13.60 3.75
C ALA A 143 -0.48 -13.21 2.42
N ASP A 144 -1.32 -14.11 1.92
CA ASP A 144 -2.18 -13.84 0.80
C ASP A 144 -3.20 -12.73 1.12
N LEU A 145 -3.52 -11.91 0.13
CA LEU A 145 -4.49 -10.82 0.24
C LEU A 145 -5.83 -11.28 0.84
N PHE A 146 -6.37 -12.42 0.38
CA PHE A 146 -7.65 -12.92 0.86
C PHE A 146 -7.54 -13.47 2.28
N ALA A 147 -6.41 -14.11 2.61
CA ALA A 147 -6.17 -14.56 3.98
C ALA A 147 -6.14 -13.38 4.96
N VAL A 148 -5.54 -12.25 4.57
CA VAL A 148 -5.55 -11.03 5.39
C VAL A 148 -6.95 -10.45 5.50
N LYS A 149 -7.67 -10.29 4.37
CA LYS A 149 -9.03 -9.74 4.30
C LYS A 149 -10.01 -10.52 5.17
N GLU A 150 -9.88 -11.85 5.18
CA GLU A 150 -10.76 -12.76 5.93
C GLU A 150 -10.28 -13.05 7.36
N GLY A 151 -9.18 -12.46 7.79
CA GLY A 151 -8.62 -12.67 9.13
C GLY A 151 -8.05 -14.08 9.35
N ARG A 152 -7.74 -14.81 8.27
CA ARG A 152 -7.19 -16.18 8.32
C ARG A 152 -5.68 -16.24 8.50
N SER A 153 -4.99 -15.12 8.48
CA SER A 153 -3.54 -15.06 8.72
C SER A 153 -3.27 -15.28 10.21
N ALA A 154 -2.97 -16.53 10.58
CA ALA A 154 -2.94 -16.98 11.96
C ALA A 154 -1.69 -16.55 12.75
N ASP A 155 -0.57 -16.31 12.09
CA ASP A 155 0.67 -15.86 12.73
C ASP A 155 1.26 -14.66 11.95
N GLN A 156 0.84 -13.50 12.38
CA GLN A 156 1.07 -12.25 11.66
C GLN A 156 2.46 -11.63 11.92
N LEU A 157 3.23 -12.21 12.82
CA LEU A 157 4.62 -11.87 13.08
C LEU A 157 5.60 -12.95 12.59
N ALA A 158 5.10 -14.09 12.14
CA ALA A 158 5.95 -15.20 11.73
C ALA A 158 6.66 -14.90 10.41
N THR A 159 7.91 -14.53 10.51
CA THR A 159 8.84 -14.54 9.39
C THR A 159 9.70 -15.79 9.51
N HIS A 160 9.67 -16.66 8.50
CA HIS A 160 10.32 -17.95 8.57
C HIS A 160 11.85 -17.91 8.45
N ASP A 161 12.39 -16.88 7.79
CA ASP A 161 13.82 -16.66 7.65
C ASP A 161 14.12 -15.16 7.67
N VAL A 162 14.85 -14.72 8.69
CA VAL A 162 15.27 -13.33 8.84
C VAL A 162 16.76 -13.27 8.99
N ARG A 163 17.41 -12.47 8.16
CA ARG A 163 18.85 -12.22 8.27
C ARG A 163 19.19 -10.76 8.08
N VAL A 164 20.25 -10.34 8.75
CA VAL A 164 20.86 -9.03 8.58
C VAL A 164 21.98 -9.14 7.54
N ASP A 165 22.03 -8.19 6.60
CA ASP A 165 23.07 -8.09 5.56
C ASP A 165 23.46 -6.62 5.37
N GLY A 166 24.58 -6.21 5.96
CA GLY A 166 24.97 -4.81 6.03
C GLY A 166 23.91 -3.97 6.75
N PHE A 167 23.37 -2.98 6.06
CA PHE A 167 22.25 -2.15 6.53
C PHE A 167 20.90 -2.58 5.96
N ALA A 168 20.76 -3.85 5.65
CA ALA A 168 19.49 -4.42 5.18
C ALA A 168 19.00 -5.55 6.08
N LEU A 169 17.70 -5.60 6.29
CA LEU A 169 16.98 -6.72 6.86
C LEU A 169 16.35 -7.50 5.71
N ILE A 170 16.66 -8.78 5.61
CA ILE A 170 16.16 -9.67 4.58
C ILE A 170 15.20 -10.65 5.23
N LEU A 171 13.92 -10.55 4.87
CA LEU A 171 12.84 -11.39 5.36
C LEU A 171 12.42 -12.31 4.21
N ALA A 172 12.38 -13.62 4.45
CA ALA A 172 12.07 -14.58 3.40
C ALA A 172 11.13 -15.69 3.88
N GLN A 173 10.29 -16.15 2.95
CA GLN A 173 9.40 -17.28 3.13
C GLN A 173 9.37 -18.11 1.85
N THR A 174 9.29 -19.43 2.00
CA THR A 174 8.98 -20.32 0.87
C THR A 174 7.55 -20.84 1.06
N ASN A 175 6.68 -20.60 0.08
CA ASN A 175 5.31 -21.07 0.16
C ASN A 175 5.21 -22.58 -0.05
N THR A 176 4.02 -23.15 0.10
CA THR A 176 3.73 -24.59 -0.06
C THR A 176 4.04 -25.14 -1.47
N HIS A 177 4.10 -24.26 -2.47
CA HIS A 177 4.44 -24.60 -3.87
C HIS A 177 5.92 -24.41 -4.20
N GLY A 178 6.77 -24.14 -3.19
CA GLY A 178 8.21 -23.97 -3.36
C GLY A 178 8.65 -22.59 -3.90
N LEU A 179 7.73 -21.65 -4.05
CA LEU A 179 8.07 -20.28 -4.46
C LEU A 179 8.64 -19.51 -3.28
N LYS A 180 9.90 -19.08 -3.39
CA LYS A 180 10.54 -18.22 -2.40
C LYS A 180 10.10 -16.76 -2.61
N ARG A 181 9.60 -16.12 -1.56
CA ARG A 181 9.27 -14.70 -1.47
C ARG A 181 10.28 -14.02 -0.55
N THR A 182 10.82 -12.88 -0.94
CA THR A 182 11.81 -12.18 -0.13
C THR A 182 11.52 -10.69 -0.14
N ALA A 183 11.29 -10.11 1.04
CA ALA A 183 11.27 -8.66 1.25
C ALA A 183 12.66 -8.22 1.74
N THR A 184 13.22 -7.20 1.11
CA THR A 184 14.46 -6.58 1.54
C THR A 184 14.17 -5.17 1.99
N VAL A 185 14.43 -4.89 3.27
CA VAL A 185 14.28 -3.57 3.87
C VAL A 185 15.68 -2.98 4.06
N ARG A 186 16.00 -1.92 3.32
CA ARG A 186 17.29 -1.20 3.44
C ARG A 186 17.09 0.05 4.27
N PHE A 187 18.05 0.33 5.14
CA PHE A 187 18.01 1.48 6.04
C PHE A 187 19.19 2.40 5.76
N ALA A 188 18.94 3.71 5.71
CA ALA A 188 19.96 4.74 5.71
C ALA A 188 20.38 5.12 7.14
N GLY A 189 21.48 5.90 7.26
CA GLY A 189 21.93 6.44 8.54
C GLY A 189 22.59 5.43 9.48
N ALA A 190 23.08 4.30 8.92
CA ALA A 190 23.88 3.28 9.63
C ALA A 190 23.29 2.84 11.00
N PRO A 191 22.07 2.28 11.04
CA PRO A 191 21.49 1.78 12.27
C PRO A 191 22.19 0.54 12.79
N THR A 192 21.96 0.22 14.06
CA THR A 192 22.16 -1.13 14.59
C THR A 192 20.97 -1.98 14.21
N LEU A 193 21.22 -3.14 13.55
CA LEU A 193 20.17 -4.06 13.13
C LEU A 193 20.15 -5.31 14.00
N ASP A 194 18.94 -5.77 14.28
CA ASP A 194 18.66 -7.13 14.77
C ASP A 194 17.60 -7.77 13.87
N THR A 195 17.18 -9.00 14.18
CA THR A 195 16.15 -9.72 13.40
C THR A 195 14.75 -9.15 13.54
N GLY A 196 14.51 -8.23 14.46
CA GLY A 196 13.22 -7.55 14.66
C GLY A 196 13.15 -6.15 14.05
N GLY A 197 14.30 -5.57 13.64
CA GLY A 197 14.27 -4.21 13.08
C GLY A 197 15.57 -3.42 13.20
N ALA A 198 15.43 -2.10 13.22
CA ALA A 198 16.53 -1.14 13.17
C ALA A 198 16.48 -0.15 14.34
N THR A 199 17.63 0.17 14.92
CA THR A 199 17.76 1.11 16.04
C THR A 199 18.83 2.17 15.74
N TRP A 200 18.50 3.43 16.04
CA TRP A 200 19.42 4.57 15.95
C TRP A 200 19.51 5.26 17.31
N ASP A 201 20.71 5.43 17.85
CA ASP A 201 20.98 6.34 18.96
C ASP A 201 21.36 7.71 18.38
N ILE A 202 20.49 8.70 18.53
CA ILE A 202 20.58 9.97 17.82
C ILE A 202 20.58 11.15 18.80
N THR A 203 21.24 12.23 18.42
CA THR A 203 21.16 13.52 19.11
C THR A 203 20.65 14.56 18.13
N VAL A 204 19.45 15.11 18.41
CA VAL A 204 18.81 16.13 17.57
C VAL A 204 19.19 17.51 18.14
N PRO A 205 19.87 18.38 17.36
CA PRO A 205 20.28 19.71 17.81
C PRO A 205 19.10 20.59 18.27
N ALA A 206 19.38 21.60 19.08
CA ALA A 206 18.39 22.61 19.46
C ALA A 206 17.81 23.29 18.22
N GLY A 207 16.48 23.31 18.07
CA GLY A 207 15.79 23.85 16.88
C GLY A 207 16.14 23.18 15.58
N GLY A 208 16.81 21.99 15.62
CA GLY A 208 17.29 21.25 14.45
C GLY A 208 16.45 20.03 14.11
N GLU A 209 16.94 19.28 13.12
CA GLU A 209 16.31 18.06 12.60
C GLU A 209 17.37 16.96 12.44
N TRP A 210 16.97 15.72 12.64
CA TRP A 210 17.68 14.52 12.22
C TRP A 210 16.76 13.74 11.29
N ALA A 211 17.32 13.11 10.25
CA ALA A 211 16.53 12.37 9.28
C ALA A 211 17.21 11.07 8.84
N THR A 212 16.39 10.10 8.49
CA THR A 212 16.78 8.84 7.88
C THR A 212 15.71 8.40 6.87
N CYS A 213 16.00 7.29 6.19
CA CYS A 213 15.12 6.70 5.19
C CYS A 213 15.22 5.19 5.22
N LEU A 214 14.12 4.53 4.88
CA LEU A 214 14.13 3.12 4.53
C LEU A 214 13.44 2.89 3.18
N ASP A 215 13.86 1.86 2.45
CA ASP A 215 13.14 1.35 1.28
C ASP A 215 12.90 -0.16 1.38
N VAL A 216 11.76 -0.61 0.83
CA VAL A 216 11.32 -2.00 0.81
C VAL A 216 11.18 -2.46 -0.63
N SER A 217 11.86 -3.54 -0.99
CA SER A 217 11.76 -4.19 -2.30
C SER A 217 11.41 -5.66 -2.18
N LEU A 218 10.85 -6.23 -3.26
CA LEU A 218 10.38 -7.61 -3.35
C LEU A 218 11.24 -8.42 -4.33
N ARG A 219 11.44 -9.70 -4.01
CA ARG A 219 11.91 -10.73 -4.95
C ARG A 219 10.94 -11.92 -4.89
N LEU A 220 10.51 -12.40 -6.06
CA LEU A 220 9.69 -13.60 -6.25
C LEU A 220 10.51 -14.64 -7.02
N GLY A 221 10.99 -15.68 -6.33
CA GLY A 221 11.96 -16.62 -6.92
C GLY A 221 13.20 -15.86 -7.44
N GLU A 222 13.48 -16.01 -8.72
CA GLU A 222 14.58 -15.33 -9.40
C GLU A 222 14.23 -13.90 -9.87
N ARG A 223 12.93 -13.53 -9.92
CA ARG A 223 12.46 -12.24 -10.39
C ARG A 223 12.59 -11.18 -9.31
N ALA A 224 13.47 -10.21 -9.50
CA ALA A 224 13.56 -9.02 -8.65
C ALA A 224 12.49 -8.01 -9.09
N ILE A 225 11.77 -7.45 -8.12
CA ILE A 225 10.79 -6.37 -8.29
C ILE A 225 11.32 -5.20 -7.46
N PRO A 226 12.05 -4.27 -8.07
CA PRO A 226 12.63 -3.13 -7.34
C PRO A 226 11.53 -2.17 -6.91
N ALA A 227 11.71 -1.56 -5.73
CA ALA A 227 10.87 -0.44 -5.31
C ALA A 227 11.01 0.71 -6.33
N ARG A 228 9.90 1.37 -6.64
CA ARG A 228 9.90 2.51 -7.57
C ARG A 228 10.48 3.78 -6.92
N TYR A 229 10.52 3.80 -5.60
CA TYR A 229 11.07 4.88 -4.79
C TYR A 229 12.19 4.32 -3.94
N THR A 230 13.39 4.86 -4.10
CA THR A 230 14.56 4.52 -3.28
C THR A 230 15.04 5.72 -2.47
N CYS A 231 15.73 5.47 -1.37
CA CYS A 231 16.27 6.53 -0.52
C CYS A 231 17.17 7.48 -1.32
N GLY A 232 16.96 8.79 -1.13
CA GLY A 232 17.72 9.84 -1.81
C GLY A 232 17.26 10.19 -3.23
N GLN A 233 16.34 9.44 -3.83
CA GLN A 233 15.82 9.76 -5.17
C GLN A 233 14.72 10.84 -5.06
N PRO A 234 14.76 11.91 -5.89
CA PRO A 234 13.66 12.87 -5.97
C PRO A 234 12.36 12.21 -6.46
N VAL A 235 11.28 12.39 -5.72
CA VAL A 235 9.98 11.79 -6.04
C VAL A 235 9.42 12.30 -7.37
N ALA A 236 9.65 13.58 -7.67
CA ALA A 236 9.24 14.20 -8.93
C ALA A 236 9.88 13.57 -10.19
N GLU A 237 10.96 12.80 -10.02
CA GLU A 237 11.62 12.06 -11.12
C GLU A 237 11.05 10.63 -11.28
N SER A 238 10.13 10.21 -10.42
CA SER A 238 9.56 8.87 -10.49
C SER A 238 8.56 8.73 -11.63
N ALA A 239 8.49 7.52 -12.20
CA ALA A 239 7.52 7.21 -13.25
C ALA A 239 6.06 7.38 -12.76
N ALA A 240 5.78 7.04 -11.50
CA ALA A 240 4.46 7.20 -10.92
C ALA A 240 4.05 8.68 -10.82
N TYR A 241 4.97 9.56 -10.39
CA TYR A 241 4.72 11.00 -10.38
C TYR A 241 4.40 11.53 -11.79
N HIS A 242 5.19 11.15 -12.78
CA HIS A 242 4.95 11.56 -14.17
C HIS A 242 3.64 11.04 -14.73
N ARG A 243 3.22 9.82 -14.36
CA ARG A 243 1.93 9.26 -14.79
C ARG A 243 0.74 10.00 -14.21
N ILE A 244 0.76 10.34 -12.94
CA ILE A 244 -0.36 11.09 -12.33
C ILE A 244 -0.39 12.54 -12.82
N GLU A 245 0.77 13.17 -13.04
CA GLU A 245 0.84 14.51 -13.64
C GLU A 245 0.38 14.54 -15.09
N ALA A 246 0.68 13.49 -15.87
CA ALA A 246 0.16 13.34 -17.23
C ALA A 246 -1.37 13.16 -17.21
N TRP A 247 -1.88 12.35 -16.30
CA TRP A 247 -3.31 12.16 -16.09
C TRP A 247 -4.03 13.47 -15.74
N ARG A 248 -3.55 14.23 -14.75
CA ARG A 248 -4.12 15.52 -14.36
C ARG A 248 -4.21 16.52 -15.53
N ARG A 249 -3.26 16.43 -16.48
CA ARG A 249 -3.26 17.29 -17.67
C ARG A 249 -4.17 16.78 -18.79
N SER A 250 -4.50 15.49 -18.82
CA SER A 250 -5.33 14.88 -19.86
C SER A 250 -6.83 14.92 -19.54
N VAL A 251 -7.20 14.90 -18.24
CA VAL A 251 -8.61 14.93 -17.85
C VAL A 251 -9.20 16.33 -17.88
N PRO A 252 -10.52 16.47 -18.16
CA PRO A 252 -11.18 17.77 -18.18
C PRO A 252 -11.22 18.37 -16.77
N MET A 253 -11.08 19.68 -16.68
CA MET A 253 -11.26 20.43 -15.45
C MET A 253 -12.69 20.97 -15.38
N LEU A 254 -13.31 20.86 -14.20
CA LEU A 254 -14.58 21.51 -13.91
C LEU A 254 -14.30 22.92 -13.39
N ASP A 255 -14.89 23.94 -14.04
CA ASP A 255 -14.90 25.31 -13.57
C ASP A 255 -16.33 25.66 -13.12
N THR A 256 -16.50 25.91 -11.84
CA THR A 256 -17.79 26.19 -11.19
C THR A 256 -17.60 27.08 -9.96
N ASP A 257 -18.65 27.82 -9.59
CA ASP A 257 -18.70 28.62 -8.35
C ASP A 257 -19.05 27.75 -7.10
N ASP A 258 -19.42 26.50 -7.28
CA ASP A 258 -19.59 25.53 -6.21
C ASP A 258 -18.25 24.83 -5.91
N THR A 259 -17.53 25.35 -4.92
CA THR A 259 -16.21 24.81 -4.53
C THR A 259 -16.29 23.36 -4.04
N ALA A 260 -17.38 22.95 -3.38
CA ALA A 260 -17.54 21.58 -2.89
C ALA A 260 -17.71 20.59 -4.05
N LEU A 261 -18.45 20.97 -5.08
CA LEU A 261 -18.58 20.19 -6.30
C LEU A 261 -17.25 20.10 -7.04
N GLN A 262 -16.53 21.20 -7.18
CA GLN A 262 -15.22 21.21 -7.82
C GLN A 262 -14.24 20.27 -7.13
N GLU A 263 -14.09 20.40 -5.80
CA GLU A 263 -13.21 19.54 -5.00
C GLU A 263 -13.61 18.05 -5.11
N ALA A 264 -14.91 17.74 -5.11
CA ALA A 264 -15.40 16.37 -5.24
C ALA A 264 -15.05 15.75 -6.60
N VAL A 265 -15.19 16.52 -7.69
CA VAL A 265 -14.83 16.09 -9.05
C VAL A 265 -13.33 15.92 -9.20
N GLU A 266 -12.54 16.89 -8.76
CA GLU A 266 -11.08 16.82 -8.79
C GLU A 266 -10.57 15.60 -8.03
N ARG A 267 -11.10 15.36 -6.82
CA ARG A 267 -10.76 14.17 -6.03
C ARG A 267 -11.16 12.87 -6.71
N SER A 268 -12.35 12.81 -7.30
CA SER A 268 -12.82 11.61 -8.03
C SER A 268 -11.95 11.30 -9.24
N LEU A 269 -11.50 12.32 -9.97
CA LEU A 269 -10.58 12.16 -11.09
C LEU A 269 -9.19 11.68 -10.62
N GLU A 270 -8.68 12.18 -9.49
CA GLU A 270 -7.44 11.68 -8.91
C GLU A 270 -7.55 10.24 -8.46
N ASP A 271 -8.64 9.87 -7.79
CA ASP A 271 -8.89 8.50 -7.34
C ASP A 271 -8.99 7.55 -8.55
N LEU A 272 -9.71 7.95 -9.62
CA LEU A 272 -9.75 7.19 -10.87
C LEU A 272 -8.35 7.04 -11.49
N GLY A 273 -7.57 8.11 -11.52
CA GLY A 273 -6.18 8.09 -12.00
C GLY A 273 -5.30 7.09 -11.25
N SER A 274 -5.52 6.91 -9.94
CA SER A 274 -4.79 5.98 -9.09
C SER A 274 -5.17 4.51 -9.28
N LEU A 275 -6.39 4.26 -9.76
CA LEU A 275 -6.90 2.91 -10.02
C LEU A 275 -6.51 2.36 -11.41
N ARG A 276 -5.77 3.13 -12.21
CA ARG A 276 -5.31 2.68 -13.53
C ARG A 276 -4.27 1.58 -13.41
N LEU A 277 -4.44 0.54 -14.21
CA LEU A 277 -3.53 -0.60 -14.33
C LEU A 277 -2.93 -0.60 -15.73
N PHE A 278 -1.61 -0.62 -15.83
CA PHE A 278 -0.87 -0.57 -17.07
C PHE A 278 -0.48 -1.99 -17.49
N ASP A 279 -0.78 -2.35 -18.77
CA ASP A 279 -0.39 -3.65 -19.30
C ASP A 279 1.14 -3.76 -19.33
N PRO A 280 1.75 -4.81 -18.75
CA PRO A 280 3.21 -4.97 -18.74
C PRO A 280 3.86 -5.10 -20.12
N GLU A 281 3.09 -5.55 -21.13
CA GLU A 281 3.59 -5.73 -22.49
C GLU A 281 3.33 -4.49 -23.36
N ASP A 282 2.35 -3.68 -23.02
CA ASP A 282 1.98 -2.48 -23.77
C ASP A 282 1.44 -1.40 -22.82
N ALA A 283 2.30 -0.53 -22.35
CA ALA A 283 1.96 0.53 -21.40
C ALA A 283 0.93 1.55 -21.94
N SER A 284 0.61 1.55 -23.23
CA SER A 284 -0.47 2.37 -23.80
C SER A 284 -1.85 1.76 -23.53
N ARG A 285 -1.91 0.45 -23.27
CA ARG A 285 -3.15 -0.24 -22.91
C ARG A 285 -3.38 -0.13 -21.42
N VAL A 286 -4.30 0.74 -21.03
CA VAL A 286 -4.64 1.04 -19.64
C VAL A 286 -6.01 0.50 -19.32
N SER A 287 -6.11 -0.29 -18.26
CA SER A 287 -7.38 -0.72 -17.68
C SER A 287 -7.59 -0.07 -16.31
N VAL A 288 -8.70 -0.36 -15.66
CA VAL A 288 -9.03 0.18 -14.34
C VAL A 288 -9.28 -0.96 -13.36
N ALA A 289 -8.71 -0.84 -12.16
CA ALA A 289 -8.97 -1.75 -11.05
C ALA A 289 -10.40 -1.58 -10.52
N ALA A 290 -10.97 -2.64 -9.98
CA ALA A 290 -12.32 -2.59 -9.40
C ALA A 290 -12.37 -1.76 -8.11
N GLY A 291 -11.28 -1.67 -7.35
CA GLY A 291 -11.21 -0.78 -6.18
C GLY A 291 -10.11 -1.13 -5.17
N ALA A 292 -9.58 -0.10 -4.54
CA ALA A 292 -8.62 -0.23 -3.45
C ALA A 292 -9.33 -0.50 -2.11
N PRO A 293 -8.72 -1.26 -1.20
CA PRO A 293 -7.43 -1.93 -1.35
C PRO A 293 -7.54 -3.37 -1.92
N TRP A 294 -8.70 -4.04 -1.78
CA TRP A 294 -8.84 -5.49 -1.95
C TRP A 294 -9.04 -5.94 -3.39
N PHE A 295 -9.40 -5.01 -4.26
CA PHE A 295 -9.77 -5.29 -5.64
C PHE A 295 -8.88 -4.53 -6.64
N MET A 296 -7.56 -4.43 -6.32
CA MET A 296 -6.57 -3.83 -7.22
C MET A 296 -6.20 -4.79 -8.36
N ALA A 297 -7.23 -5.21 -9.08
CA ALA A 297 -7.18 -6.17 -10.18
C ALA A 297 -8.22 -5.79 -11.25
N VAL A 298 -8.10 -6.36 -12.44
CA VAL A 298 -9.08 -6.18 -13.51
C VAL A 298 -10.26 -7.12 -13.27
N PHE A 299 -11.46 -6.55 -13.18
CA PHE A 299 -12.72 -7.29 -13.15
C PHE A 299 -13.53 -6.94 -14.38
N GLY A 300 -14.07 -7.93 -15.07
CA GLY A 300 -14.76 -7.73 -16.34
C GLY A 300 -15.89 -6.71 -16.24
N ARG A 301 -16.87 -6.97 -15.38
CA ARG A 301 -18.02 -6.08 -15.16
C ARG A 301 -17.61 -4.70 -14.63
N ASP A 302 -16.81 -4.68 -13.55
CA ASP A 302 -16.46 -3.44 -12.84
C ASP A 302 -15.66 -2.51 -13.74
N SER A 303 -14.68 -3.05 -14.49
CA SER A 303 -13.88 -2.27 -15.41
C SER A 303 -14.74 -1.72 -16.59
N LEU A 304 -15.70 -2.50 -17.10
CA LEU A 304 -16.62 -2.05 -18.18
C LEU A 304 -17.53 -0.92 -17.71
N ILE A 305 -18.15 -1.07 -16.53
CA ILE A 305 -19.04 -0.04 -15.97
C ILE A 305 -18.25 1.23 -15.68
N THR A 306 -17.09 1.12 -15.03
CA THR A 306 -16.22 2.27 -14.73
C THR A 306 -15.78 2.96 -16.01
N ALA A 307 -15.34 2.21 -17.02
CA ALA A 307 -14.96 2.74 -18.32
C ALA A 307 -16.10 3.49 -19.01
N TYR A 308 -17.32 2.93 -18.98
CA TYR A 308 -18.50 3.59 -19.51
C TYR A 308 -18.83 4.90 -18.77
N MET A 309 -18.79 4.89 -17.46
CA MET A 309 -19.09 6.06 -16.63
C MET A 309 -18.02 7.14 -16.75
N SER A 310 -16.77 6.77 -17.04
CA SER A 310 -15.63 7.69 -17.17
C SER A 310 -15.40 8.22 -18.59
N LEU A 311 -16.26 7.89 -19.57
CA LEU A 311 -16.10 8.33 -20.96
C LEU A 311 -15.96 9.86 -21.12
N ILE A 312 -16.61 10.63 -20.25
CA ILE A 312 -16.50 12.09 -20.26
C ILE A 312 -15.13 12.57 -19.75
N ALA A 313 -14.47 11.79 -18.92
CA ALA A 313 -13.16 12.11 -18.34
C ALA A 313 -12.02 11.62 -19.24
N ASP A 314 -12.10 10.36 -19.68
CA ASP A 314 -11.05 9.73 -20.49
C ASP A 314 -11.63 8.60 -21.36
N PRO A 315 -11.90 8.84 -22.66
CA PRO A 315 -12.37 7.81 -23.57
C PRO A 315 -11.27 6.76 -23.88
N ASP A 316 -9.98 7.09 -23.73
CA ASP A 316 -8.89 6.14 -23.97
C ASP A 316 -8.84 5.06 -22.90
N LEU A 317 -9.26 5.36 -21.66
CA LEU A 317 -9.45 4.37 -20.62
C LEU A 317 -10.50 3.32 -21.02
N ALA A 318 -11.61 3.75 -21.63
CA ALA A 318 -12.63 2.82 -22.12
C ALA A 318 -12.09 1.93 -23.26
N LEU A 319 -11.31 2.50 -24.17
CA LEU A 319 -10.67 1.75 -25.24
C LEU A 319 -9.69 0.71 -24.68
N GLY A 320 -8.85 1.09 -23.70
CA GLY A 320 -7.89 0.19 -23.07
C GLY A 320 -8.57 -0.97 -22.32
N VAL A 321 -9.67 -0.69 -21.61
CA VAL A 321 -10.49 -1.74 -20.98
C VAL A 321 -11.03 -2.73 -21.99
N LEU A 322 -11.64 -2.24 -23.09
CA LEU A 322 -12.20 -3.10 -24.15
C LEU A 322 -11.10 -3.94 -24.81
N GLN A 323 -9.95 -3.36 -25.10
CA GLN A 323 -8.80 -4.08 -25.66
C GLN A 323 -8.28 -5.17 -24.70
N THR A 324 -8.21 -4.87 -23.41
CA THR A 324 -7.79 -5.83 -22.38
C THR A 324 -8.75 -7.00 -22.30
N LEU A 325 -10.05 -6.73 -22.20
CA LEU A 325 -11.06 -7.79 -22.10
C LEU A 325 -11.16 -8.62 -23.37
N ALA A 326 -11.05 -8.00 -24.56
CA ALA A 326 -11.03 -8.71 -25.84
C ALA A 326 -9.79 -9.62 -25.98
N ARG A 327 -8.62 -9.16 -25.52
CA ARG A 327 -7.38 -9.96 -25.54
C ARG A 327 -7.50 -11.23 -24.71
N PHE A 328 -8.13 -11.13 -23.54
CA PHE A 328 -8.29 -12.23 -22.59
C PHE A 328 -9.66 -12.89 -22.65
N GLN A 329 -10.43 -12.68 -23.73
CA GLN A 329 -11.68 -13.39 -23.97
C GLN A 329 -11.41 -14.89 -24.07
N GLY A 330 -12.25 -15.71 -23.43
CA GLY A 330 -12.10 -17.15 -23.41
C GLY A 330 -12.09 -17.79 -24.80
N THR A 331 -11.23 -18.77 -25.01
CA THR A 331 -11.00 -19.43 -26.31
C THR A 331 -11.16 -20.94 -26.23
N LYS A 332 -11.12 -21.53 -25.04
CA LYS A 332 -11.19 -22.99 -24.79
C LYS A 332 -12.18 -23.29 -23.69
N VAL A 333 -12.49 -24.58 -23.52
CA VAL A 333 -13.23 -25.06 -22.33
C VAL A 333 -12.23 -25.50 -21.29
N ASP A 334 -12.26 -24.88 -20.12
CA ASP A 334 -11.39 -25.21 -18.99
C ASP A 334 -12.21 -25.19 -17.69
N GLN A 335 -12.42 -26.35 -17.09
CA GLN A 335 -13.23 -26.51 -15.90
C GLN A 335 -12.61 -25.88 -14.65
N LEU A 336 -11.29 -25.66 -14.62
CA LEU A 336 -10.59 -25.09 -13.47
C LEU A 336 -10.83 -23.58 -13.38
N THR A 337 -10.71 -22.90 -14.51
CA THR A 337 -10.90 -21.45 -14.64
C THR A 337 -12.32 -21.08 -15.02
N GLU A 338 -13.17 -22.06 -15.31
CA GLU A 338 -14.50 -21.92 -15.88
C GLU A 338 -14.49 -21.15 -17.22
N GLU A 339 -13.38 -21.25 -17.99
CA GLU A 339 -13.25 -20.64 -19.29
C GLU A 339 -14.13 -21.37 -20.32
N GLU A 340 -14.81 -20.59 -21.14
CA GLU A 340 -15.54 -21.06 -22.31
C GLU A 340 -15.29 -20.12 -23.51
N PRO A 341 -15.33 -20.61 -24.76
CA PRO A 341 -15.14 -19.77 -25.91
C PRO A 341 -16.13 -18.58 -25.96
N GLY A 342 -15.59 -17.37 -26.06
CA GLY A 342 -16.38 -16.13 -26.09
C GLY A 342 -16.70 -15.52 -24.72
N ARG A 343 -16.42 -16.20 -23.63
CA ARG A 343 -16.69 -15.70 -22.28
C ARG A 343 -15.73 -14.56 -21.94
N ILE A 344 -16.24 -13.48 -21.33
CA ILE A 344 -15.44 -12.41 -20.75
C ILE A 344 -14.96 -12.87 -19.36
N LEU A 345 -13.74 -12.48 -18.98
CA LEU A 345 -13.19 -12.82 -17.69
C LEU A 345 -13.99 -12.20 -16.52
N HIS A 346 -14.08 -12.92 -15.40
CA HIS A 346 -14.57 -12.36 -14.15
C HIS A 346 -13.49 -11.50 -13.49
N GLU A 347 -12.33 -12.09 -13.23
CA GLU A 347 -11.20 -11.35 -12.66
C GLU A 347 -9.88 -11.83 -13.25
N MET A 348 -8.91 -10.92 -13.30
CA MET A 348 -7.53 -11.18 -13.68
C MET A 348 -6.58 -10.52 -12.67
N ARG A 349 -5.69 -11.32 -12.09
CA ARG A 349 -4.71 -10.87 -11.12
C ARG A 349 -3.30 -11.17 -11.60
N PHE A 350 -2.38 -10.24 -11.38
CA PHE A 350 -0.98 -10.37 -11.79
C PHE A 350 -0.06 -10.87 -10.67
N GLY A 351 -0.63 -11.34 -9.56
CA GLY A 351 0.09 -11.69 -8.34
C GLY A 351 0.08 -13.17 -8.00
N SER A 352 0.86 -13.53 -7.00
CA SER A 352 0.98 -14.90 -6.49
C SER A 352 -0.21 -15.36 -5.62
N ALA A 353 -1.12 -14.46 -5.25
CA ALA A 353 -2.35 -14.78 -4.52
C ALA A 353 -3.30 -15.68 -5.31
N THR A 354 -3.20 -15.62 -6.64
CA THR A 354 -3.96 -16.47 -7.55
C THR A 354 -3.65 -17.95 -7.38
N THR A 355 -2.43 -18.29 -6.94
CA THR A 355 -2.00 -19.69 -6.80
C THR A 355 -2.83 -20.48 -5.78
N ASP A 356 -3.26 -19.85 -4.71
CA ASP A 356 -4.02 -20.54 -3.65
C ASP A 356 -5.54 -20.35 -3.81
N ALA A 357 -6.01 -19.15 -4.15
CA ALA A 357 -7.44 -18.83 -4.28
C ALA A 357 -8.04 -19.32 -5.62
N LEU A 358 -7.30 -19.19 -6.72
CA LEU A 358 -7.70 -19.62 -8.07
C LEU A 358 -6.96 -20.87 -8.56
N ARG A 359 -6.42 -21.67 -7.63
CA ARG A 359 -5.68 -22.92 -7.92
C ARG A 359 -4.55 -22.76 -8.95
N GLY A 360 -3.89 -21.62 -8.92
CA GLY A 360 -2.76 -21.30 -9.80
C GLY A 360 -3.11 -20.58 -11.12
N ALA A 361 -4.38 -20.29 -11.35
CA ALA A 361 -4.79 -19.55 -12.55
C ALA A 361 -4.69 -18.03 -12.28
N GLU A 362 -4.18 -17.28 -13.26
CA GLU A 362 -4.15 -15.80 -13.21
C GLU A 362 -5.49 -15.19 -13.65
N ILE A 363 -6.31 -15.93 -14.36
CA ILE A 363 -7.60 -15.49 -14.89
C ILE A 363 -8.68 -16.47 -14.50
N TYR A 364 -9.82 -15.95 -14.08
CA TYR A 364 -11.02 -16.70 -13.74
C TYR A 364 -12.23 -16.14 -14.49
N TYR A 365 -13.10 -17.04 -14.98
CA TYR A 365 -14.24 -16.70 -15.84
C TYR A 365 -15.60 -17.06 -15.22
N GLY A 366 -15.60 -17.61 -14.03
CA GLY A 366 -16.77 -18.23 -13.38
C GLY A 366 -17.85 -17.27 -12.90
N THR A 367 -18.28 -16.36 -13.77
CA THR A 367 -19.41 -15.48 -13.49
C THR A 367 -20.31 -15.35 -14.72
N VAL A 368 -21.58 -14.93 -14.49
CA VAL A 368 -22.57 -14.68 -15.55
C VAL A 368 -22.84 -13.18 -15.74
N ASP A 369 -22.13 -12.33 -15.02
CA ASP A 369 -22.39 -10.88 -14.95
C ASP A 369 -21.29 -10.01 -15.63
N ALA A 370 -20.30 -10.63 -16.26
CA ALA A 370 -19.25 -9.97 -17.03
C ALA A 370 -19.48 -10.08 -18.54
#